data_3c377ed7130fdc4e0350c5257edb26ea
#
_entry.id   3c377ed7130fdc4e0350c5257edb26ea
#
_cell.length_a   1.000
_cell.length_b   1.000
_cell.length_c   1.000
_cell.angle_alpha   90.00
_cell.angle_beta   90.00
_cell.angle_gamma   90.00
#
_symmetry.space_group_name_H-M   'P 1'
#
loop_
_entity.id
_entity.type
_entity.pdbx_description
1 polymer ?
#
loop_
_entity_poly.entity_id
_entity_poly.type
_entity_poly.pdbx_seq_one_letter_code
_entity_poly.pdbx_strand_id
1 'polypeptide(L)'
;MGDLSQRDAIQRIPCAGLALAPGFIDVHSHSDENWLVDGAAAGKITQGVTTEIGGNCGSSIAPLHGYARNRKIAEAKRLNIEVQWSSFDGFFREVEHAGVALNVASLVGLGTTRACIAGPADRRLERDELRAEARLVREAVEEGALGVSSGLIYEPGRYADINELASCAIAARESGAPLYASHIRDEGDKLIEAVDEALTVGARADVMVQ
;
A
#
# COMPACT_ATOMS: atom_id res chain seq x y z
N MET A 1 9.73 -30.26 -10.31
CA MET A 1 11.20 -30.41 -10.35
C MET A 1 11.54 -31.78 -10.93
N GLY A 2 12.54 -31.89 -11.77
CA GLY A 2 12.94 -33.15 -12.43
C GLY A 2 14.37 -33.05 -12.88
N ASP A 3 14.88 -34.16 -13.50
CA ASP A 3 16.21 -34.17 -14.11
C ASP A 3 16.21 -33.31 -15.38
N LEU A 4 16.96 -32.20 -15.33
CA LEU A 4 17.15 -31.27 -16.43
C LEU A 4 18.52 -31.39 -17.11
N SER A 5 19.30 -32.45 -16.79
CA SER A 5 20.68 -32.64 -17.28
C SER A 5 20.77 -32.66 -18.80
N GLN A 6 19.72 -33.14 -19.48
CA GLN A 6 19.63 -33.27 -20.94
C GLN A 6 18.87 -32.11 -21.64
N ARG A 7 18.50 -31.05 -20.89
CA ARG A 7 17.81 -29.91 -21.48
C ARG A 7 18.82 -28.86 -21.94
N ASP A 8 18.58 -28.27 -23.11
CA ASP A 8 19.35 -27.14 -23.58
C ASP A 8 19.00 -25.87 -22.77
N ALA A 9 20.03 -25.08 -22.48
CA ALA A 9 19.92 -23.84 -21.77
C ALA A 9 20.98 -22.83 -22.24
N ILE A 10 20.62 -21.56 -22.29
CA ILE A 10 21.53 -20.47 -22.60
C ILE A 10 22.61 -20.35 -21.49
N GLN A 11 22.18 -20.58 -20.24
CA GLN A 11 23.07 -20.53 -19.07
C GLN A 11 22.72 -21.67 -18.11
N ARG A 12 23.75 -22.32 -17.55
CA ARG A 12 23.63 -23.32 -16.50
C ARG A 12 24.23 -22.78 -15.19
N ILE A 13 23.44 -22.82 -14.13
CA ILE A 13 23.86 -22.38 -12.79
C ILE A 13 23.95 -23.64 -11.91
N PRO A 14 25.15 -24.03 -11.42
CA PRO A 14 25.27 -25.18 -10.53
C PRO A 14 24.69 -24.85 -9.16
N CYS A 15 23.67 -25.58 -8.74
CA CYS A 15 22.99 -25.39 -7.45
C CYS A 15 23.15 -26.64 -6.54
N ALA A 16 24.20 -27.42 -6.70
CA ALA A 16 24.44 -28.58 -5.85
C ALA A 16 24.58 -28.19 -4.39
N GLY A 17 23.75 -28.76 -3.51
CA GLY A 17 23.69 -28.43 -2.08
C GLY A 17 22.93 -27.13 -1.73
N LEU A 18 22.32 -26.50 -2.73
CA LEU A 18 21.49 -25.28 -2.52
C LEU A 18 20.02 -25.60 -2.75
N ALA A 19 19.14 -24.78 -2.15
CA ALA A 19 17.72 -24.76 -2.45
C ALA A 19 17.42 -23.63 -3.45
N LEU A 20 16.60 -23.94 -4.47
CA LEU A 20 16.07 -22.94 -5.39
C LEU A 20 14.63 -22.62 -4.97
N ALA A 21 14.35 -21.36 -4.73
CA ALA A 21 13.03 -20.84 -4.37
C ALA A 21 12.67 -19.64 -5.26
N PRO A 22 11.37 -19.30 -5.39
CA PRO A 22 10.98 -17.98 -5.87
C PRO A 22 11.57 -16.88 -4.98
N GLY A 23 11.75 -15.67 -5.52
CA GLY A 23 12.10 -14.51 -4.72
C GLY A 23 11.03 -14.20 -3.67
N PHE A 24 11.46 -13.68 -2.53
CA PHE A 24 10.55 -13.33 -1.45
C PHE A 24 9.72 -12.08 -1.80
N ILE A 25 8.50 -12.05 -1.29
CA ILE A 25 7.62 -10.89 -1.35
C ILE A 25 7.59 -10.26 0.04
N ASP A 26 8.08 -9.02 0.14
CA ASP A 26 7.91 -8.22 1.35
C ASP A 26 6.54 -7.54 1.29
N VAL A 27 5.59 -8.07 2.04
CA VAL A 27 4.18 -7.65 2.01
C VAL A 27 3.90 -6.41 2.86
N HIS A 28 4.86 -5.96 3.67
CA HIS A 28 4.68 -4.82 4.56
C HIS A 28 5.93 -3.95 4.60
N SER A 29 5.93 -2.91 3.78
CA SER A 29 7.04 -1.97 3.68
C SER A 29 6.57 -0.52 3.72
N HIS A 30 7.50 0.36 4.10
CA HIS A 30 7.37 1.81 4.08
C HIS A 30 8.45 2.45 3.21
N SER A 31 8.84 1.77 2.14
CA SER A 31 9.90 2.23 1.21
C SER A 31 9.35 3.02 0.02
N ASP A 32 8.11 3.44 0.04
CA ASP A 32 7.40 4.02 -1.11
C ASP A 32 8.22 5.12 -1.81
N GLU A 33 8.70 6.14 -1.09
CA GLU A 33 9.54 7.19 -1.66
C GLU A 33 10.96 6.70 -1.98
N ASN A 34 11.46 5.70 -1.26
CA ASN A 34 12.81 5.20 -1.47
C ASN A 34 12.99 4.53 -2.83
N TRP A 35 11.91 4.02 -3.45
CA TRP A 35 11.96 3.50 -4.81
C TRP A 35 12.45 4.54 -5.83
N LEU A 36 12.23 5.84 -5.55
CA LEU A 36 12.72 6.93 -6.38
C LEU A 36 14.13 7.43 -5.99
N VAL A 37 14.64 7.05 -4.82
CA VAL A 37 15.95 7.49 -4.29
C VAL A 37 17.03 6.44 -4.49
N ASP A 38 16.71 5.18 -4.22
CA ASP A 38 17.62 4.03 -4.32
C ASP A 38 16.99 2.91 -5.14
N GLY A 39 16.99 3.07 -6.46
CA GLY A 39 16.48 2.06 -7.37
C GLY A 39 17.21 0.71 -7.31
N ALA A 40 18.44 0.67 -6.79
CA ALA A 40 19.16 -0.59 -6.63
C ALA A 40 18.56 -1.50 -5.54
N ALA A 41 17.89 -0.90 -4.55
CA ALA A 41 17.25 -1.61 -3.44
C ALA A 41 18.13 -2.71 -2.81
N ALA A 42 19.45 -2.43 -2.68
CA ALA A 42 20.45 -3.44 -2.34
C ALA A 42 20.13 -4.17 -1.02
N GLY A 43 19.60 -3.46 -0.03
CA GLY A 43 19.19 -4.04 1.26
C GLY A 43 18.09 -5.10 1.16
N LYS A 44 17.29 -5.08 0.11
CA LYS A 44 16.22 -6.07 -0.16
C LYS A 44 16.71 -7.19 -1.08
N ILE A 45 17.30 -6.82 -2.23
CA ILE A 45 17.76 -7.78 -3.24
C ILE A 45 18.78 -8.76 -2.68
N THR A 46 19.73 -8.30 -1.87
CA THR A 46 20.75 -9.17 -1.25
C THR A 46 20.19 -10.17 -0.25
N GLN A 47 18.97 -9.97 0.23
CA GLN A 47 18.22 -10.89 1.09
C GLN A 47 17.26 -11.79 0.31
N GLY A 48 17.22 -11.67 -1.01
CA GLY A 48 16.35 -12.48 -1.87
C GLY A 48 14.93 -11.94 -2.02
N VAL A 49 14.65 -10.72 -1.56
CA VAL A 49 13.38 -10.03 -1.82
C VAL A 49 13.37 -9.54 -3.26
N THR A 50 12.34 -9.88 -4.01
CA THR A 50 12.17 -9.49 -5.42
C THR A 50 10.91 -8.69 -5.68
N THR A 51 10.03 -8.62 -4.69
CA THR A 51 8.77 -7.84 -4.75
C THR A 51 8.54 -7.16 -3.41
N GLU A 52 8.11 -5.91 -3.45
CA GLU A 52 7.83 -5.12 -2.26
C GLU A 52 6.45 -4.46 -2.38
N ILE A 53 5.68 -4.47 -1.28
CA ILE A 53 4.36 -3.86 -1.21
C ILE A 53 4.41 -2.69 -0.24
N GLY A 54 4.22 -1.48 -0.77
CA GLY A 54 4.10 -0.24 -0.01
C GLY A 54 2.65 0.15 0.28
N GLY A 55 2.45 1.39 0.70
CA GLY A 55 1.12 1.92 1.01
C GLY A 55 0.51 1.35 2.28
N ASN A 56 1.31 0.88 3.22
CA ASN A 56 0.89 0.27 4.47
C ASN A 56 0.52 1.31 5.54
N CYS A 57 -0.12 0.85 6.62
CA CYS A 57 -0.47 1.64 7.81
C CYS A 57 -1.26 2.92 7.50
N GLY A 58 -2.12 2.87 6.48
CA GLY A 58 -2.98 4.00 6.10
C GLY A 58 -2.28 5.16 5.40
N SER A 59 -0.99 5.02 5.07
CA SER A 59 -0.22 6.03 4.35
C SER A 59 0.20 5.50 3.00
N SER A 60 -0.13 6.21 1.93
CA SER A 60 0.27 5.86 0.57
C SER A 60 0.82 7.05 -0.19
N ILE A 61 1.50 6.74 -1.29
CA ILE A 61 2.14 7.72 -2.16
C ILE A 61 1.15 8.49 -3.04
N ALA A 62 -0.05 7.94 -3.21
CA ALA A 62 -1.18 8.48 -3.96
C ALA A 62 -2.48 7.92 -3.34
N PRO A 63 -3.67 8.50 -3.65
CA PRO A 63 -3.89 9.73 -4.42
C PRO A 63 -3.47 10.99 -3.65
N LEU A 64 -3.13 12.08 -4.34
CA LEU A 64 -2.64 13.31 -3.71
C LEU A 64 -3.44 14.54 -4.14
N HIS A 65 -4.35 14.99 -3.27
CA HIS A 65 -5.13 16.21 -3.44
C HIS A 65 -5.06 17.07 -2.17
N GLY A 66 -5.28 18.38 -2.33
CA GLY A 66 -5.42 19.31 -1.22
C GLY A 66 -4.36 19.16 -0.12
N TYR A 67 -4.81 18.89 1.10
CA TYR A 67 -3.94 18.75 2.27
C TYR A 67 -2.94 17.58 2.13
N ALA A 68 -3.40 16.41 1.64
CA ALA A 68 -2.53 15.25 1.45
C ALA A 68 -1.37 15.56 0.50
N ARG A 69 -1.62 16.29 -0.62
CA ARG A 69 -0.59 16.70 -1.55
C ARG A 69 0.44 17.62 -0.90
N ASN A 70 -0.01 18.66 -0.19
CA ASN A 70 0.87 19.62 0.46
C ASN A 70 1.78 18.94 1.51
N ARG A 71 1.21 18.01 2.28
CA ARG A 71 1.93 17.22 3.27
C ARG A 71 2.99 16.34 2.58
N LYS A 72 2.62 15.61 1.53
CA LYS A 72 3.55 14.75 0.78
C LYS A 72 4.69 15.53 0.15
N ILE A 73 4.44 16.70 -0.44
CA ILE A 73 5.48 17.59 -0.97
C ILE A 73 6.47 18.00 0.15
N ALA A 74 5.97 18.32 1.34
CA ALA A 74 6.82 18.71 2.46
C ALA A 74 7.69 17.55 2.98
N GLU A 75 7.14 16.32 2.99
CA GLU A 75 7.84 15.09 3.37
C GLU A 75 8.91 14.72 2.33
N ALA A 76 8.55 14.67 1.05
CA ALA A 76 9.41 14.29 -0.07
C ALA A 76 10.61 15.25 -0.26
N LYS A 77 10.45 16.52 0.11
CA LYS A 77 11.53 17.52 0.07
C LYS A 77 12.76 17.11 0.90
N ARG A 78 12.56 16.34 1.98
CA ARG A 78 13.66 15.83 2.83
C ARG A 78 14.55 14.82 2.09
N LEU A 79 13.97 14.18 1.07
CA LEU A 79 14.65 13.21 0.20
C LEU A 79 15.07 13.79 -1.15
N ASN A 80 14.91 15.12 -1.35
CA ASN A 80 15.12 15.81 -2.61
C ASN A 80 14.25 15.25 -3.77
N ILE A 81 13.05 14.77 -3.45
CA ILE A 81 12.10 14.30 -4.44
C ILE A 81 11.15 15.44 -4.79
N GLU A 82 10.95 15.69 -6.08
CA GLU A 82 9.91 16.57 -6.59
C GLU A 82 8.65 15.74 -6.90
N VAL A 83 7.55 16.03 -6.19
CA VAL A 83 6.29 15.31 -6.36
C VAL A 83 5.54 15.85 -7.58
N GLN A 84 5.67 15.19 -8.72
CA GLN A 84 5.03 15.55 -9.98
C GLN A 84 3.74 14.75 -10.24
N TRP A 85 3.49 13.68 -9.50
CA TRP A 85 2.30 12.84 -9.61
C TRP A 85 1.19 13.26 -8.64
N SER A 86 -0.02 12.79 -8.91
CA SER A 86 -1.19 12.90 -8.03
C SER A 86 -2.01 11.61 -7.96
N SER A 87 -1.70 10.62 -8.79
CA SER A 87 -2.39 9.35 -8.93
C SER A 87 -1.41 8.18 -8.84
N PHE A 88 -1.90 6.95 -8.68
CA PHE A 88 -1.06 5.75 -8.68
C PHE A 88 -0.42 5.51 -10.05
N ASP A 89 -1.16 5.66 -11.14
CA ASP A 89 -0.62 5.55 -12.49
C ASP A 89 0.54 6.53 -12.71
N GLY A 90 0.36 7.80 -12.29
CA GLY A 90 1.43 8.79 -12.36
C GLY A 90 2.66 8.40 -11.53
N PHE A 91 2.48 7.91 -10.32
CA PHE A 91 3.58 7.47 -9.46
C PHE A 91 4.32 6.25 -10.04
N PHE A 92 3.59 5.23 -10.49
CA PHE A 92 4.23 4.04 -11.05
C PHE A 92 5.05 4.35 -12.32
N ARG A 93 4.63 5.32 -13.13
CA ARG A 93 5.44 5.81 -14.25
C ARG A 93 6.75 6.47 -13.79
N GLU A 94 6.73 7.24 -12.71
CA GLU A 94 7.96 7.81 -12.13
C GLU A 94 8.90 6.70 -11.64
N VAL A 95 8.36 5.67 -10.98
CA VAL A 95 9.14 4.50 -10.52
C VAL A 95 9.75 3.73 -11.70
N GLU A 96 8.97 3.49 -12.75
CA GLU A 96 9.44 2.84 -13.98
C GLU A 96 10.55 3.67 -14.66
N HIS A 97 10.38 4.98 -14.72
CA HIS A 97 11.36 5.88 -15.30
C HIS A 97 12.66 5.93 -14.48
N ALA A 98 12.56 5.94 -13.16
CA ALA A 98 13.71 5.90 -12.26
C ALA A 98 14.48 4.57 -12.35
N GLY A 99 13.79 3.48 -12.64
CA GLY A 99 14.35 2.14 -12.74
C GLY A 99 14.62 1.53 -11.37
N VAL A 100 13.78 0.59 -10.96
CA VAL A 100 13.88 -0.11 -9.67
C VAL A 100 14.19 -1.59 -9.89
N ALA A 101 15.11 -2.14 -9.10
CA ALA A 101 15.53 -3.54 -9.20
C ALA A 101 14.48 -4.54 -8.69
N LEU A 102 13.45 -4.05 -7.99
CA LEU A 102 12.33 -4.83 -7.45
C LEU A 102 11.08 -4.70 -8.33
N ASN A 103 10.19 -5.69 -8.23
CA ASN A 103 8.79 -5.45 -8.55
C ASN A 103 8.17 -4.68 -7.39
N VAL A 104 7.41 -3.65 -7.69
CA VAL A 104 6.74 -2.83 -6.68
C VAL A 104 5.23 -2.85 -6.85
N ALA A 105 4.54 -2.84 -5.75
CA ALA A 105 3.09 -2.69 -5.69
C ALA A 105 2.72 -1.85 -4.46
N SER A 106 1.50 -1.35 -4.40
CA SER A 106 1.08 -0.52 -3.29
C SER A 106 -0.38 -0.74 -2.91
N LEU A 107 -0.69 -0.51 -1.64
CA LEU A 107 -2.05 -0.36 -1.13
C LEU A 107 -2.46 1.12 -1.14
N VAL A 108 -3.75 1.38 -1.19
CA VAL A 108 -4.29 2.74 -0.95
C VAL A 108 -4.38 2.99 0.54
N GLY A 109 -3.65 3.97 1.03
CA GLY A 109 -3.71 4.38 2.43
C GLY A 109 -4.98 5.17 2.74
N LEU A 110 -5.86 4.64 3.61
CA LEU A 110 -7.10 5.32 3.99
C LEU A 110 -6.87 6.61 4.80
N GLY A 111 -5.74 6.73 5.49
CA GLY A 111 -5.32 8.01 6.06
C GLY A 111 -4.97 9.04 4.99
N THR A 112 -4.41 8.60 3.85
CA THR A 112 -4.11 9.49 2.72
C THR A 112 -5.38 9.93 2.00
N THR A 113 -6.32 9.01 1.70
CA THR A 113 -7.61 9.35 1.07
C THR A 113 -8.43 10.29 1.95
N ARG A 114 -8.51 9.99 3.25
CA ARG A 114 -9.17 10.85 4.22
C ARG A 114 -8.53 12.25 4.27
N ALA A 115 -7.21 12.34 4.22
CA ALA A 115 -6.49 13.60 4.18
C ALA A 115 -6.79 14.42 2.89
N CYS A 116 -7.07 13.74 1.77
CA CYS A 116 -7.54 14.39 0.54
C CYS A 116 -8.93 15.02 0.72
N ILE A 117 -9.80 14.42 1.52
CA ILE A 117 -11.21 14.84 1.70
C ILE A 117 -11.36 15.87 2.82
N ALA A 118 -10.89 15.56 4.03
CA ALA A 118 -11.13 16.32 5.24
C ALA A 118 -9.86 16.97 5.84
N GLY A 119 -8.69 16.74 5.23
CA GLY A 119 -7.44 17.22 5.81
C GLY A 119 -7.17 16.57 7.18
N PRO A 120 -6.69 17.36 8.17
CA PRO A 120 -6.38 16.86 9.51
C PRO A 120 -7.59 16.89 10.46
N ALA A 121 -8.81 17.09 9.97
CA ALA A 121 -9.96 17.35 10.81
C ALA A 121 -10.33 16.14 11.68
N ASP A 122 -10.44 16.38 13.01
CA ASP A 122 -10.93 15.42 14.00
C ASP A 122 -12.46 15.44 14.01
N ARG A 123 -13.06 14.77 13.04
CA ARG A 123 -14.51 14.60 12.92
C ARG A 123 -14.82 13.40 12.02
N ARG A 124 -16.03 12.91 12.08
CA ARG A 124 -16.53 11.94 11.10
C ARG A 124 -16.71 12.59 9.73
N LEU A 125 -16.57 11.79 8.68
CA LEU A 125 -16.92 12.20 7.32
C LEU A 125 -18.44 12.24 7.14
N GLU A 126 -18.91 13.23 6.40
CA GLU A 126 -20.30 13.32 5.98
C GLU A 126 -20.58 12.35 4.81
N ARG A 127 -21.87 12.13 4.53
CA ARG A 127 -22.30 11.17 3.52
C ARG A 127 -21.67 11.40 2.13
N ASP A 128 -21.56 12.64 1.72
CA ASP A 128 -20.99 12.97 0.40
C ASP A 128 -19.46 12.89 0.40
N GLU A 129 -18.83 13.15 1.56
CA GLU A 129 -17.38 12.92 1.76
C GLU A 129 -17.03 11.44 1.73
N LEU A 130 -17.82 10.56 2.39
CA LEU A 130 -17.66 9.10 2.31
C LEU A 130 -17.74 8.60 0.86
N ARG A 131 -18.67 9.13 0.07
CA ARG A 131 -18.78 8.79 -1.35
C ARG A 131 -17.59 9.28 -2.16
N ALA A 132 -17.06 10.47 -1.83
CA ALA A 132 -15.90 11.01 -2.48
C ALA A 132 -14.64 10.21 -2.16
N GLU A 133 -14.46 9.79 -0.89
CA GLU A 133 -13.37 8.92 -0.48
C GLU A 133 -13.42 7.54 -1.16
N ALA A 134 -14.59 6.90 -1.19
CA ALA A 134 -14.80 5.65 -1.90
C ALA A 134 -14.50 5.74 -3.40
N ARG A 135 -14.73 6.91 -4.05
CA ARG A 135 -14.32 7.13 -5.45
C ARG A 135 -12.81 7.18 -5.59
N LEU A 136 -12.09 7.89 -4.71
CA LEU A 136 -10.63 7.90 -4.73
C LEU A 136 -10.03 6.51 -4.59
N VAL A 137 -10.65 5.66 -3.77
CA VAL A 137 -10.23 4.26 -3.63
C VAL A 137 -10.46 3.48 -4.92
N ARG A 138 -11.61 3.61 -5.59
CA ARG A 138 -11.89 2.94 -6.87
C ARG A 138 -10.88 3.36 -7.93
N GLU A 139 -10.70 4.65 -8.12
CA GLU A 139 -9.74 5.22 -9.07
C GLU A 139 -8.33 4.67 -8.84
N ALA A 140 -7.88 4.63 -7.57
CA ALA A 140 -6.57 4.10 -7.22
C ALA A 140 -6.42 2.61 -7.51
N VAL A 141 -7.46 1.80 -7.30
CA VAL A 141 -7.45 0.36 -7.65
C VAL A 141 -7.46 0.17 -9.16
N GLU A 142 -8.25 0.94 -9.90
CA GLU A 142 -8.25 0.93 -11.36
C GLU A 142 -6.86 1.31 -11.96
N GLU A 143 -6.09 2.12 -11.23
CA GLU A 143 -4.71 2.50 -11.54
C GLU A 143 -3.65 1.50 -11.03
N GLY A 144 -4.05 0.38 -10.42
CA GLY A 144 -3.18 -0.75 -10.08
C GLY A 144 -2.89 -0.94 -8.58
N ALA A 145 -3.55 -0.25 -7.68
CA ALA A 145 -3.43 -0.54 -6.26
C ALA A 145 -4.03 -1.91 -5.89
N LEU A 146 -3.39 -2.65 -4.98
CA LEU A 146 -3.72 -4.03 -4.63
C LEU A 146 -4.84 -4.18 -3.59
N GLY A 147 -5.29 -3.10 -2.99
CA GLY A 147 -6.25 -3.08 -1.91
C GLY A 147 -6.14 -1.81 -1.10
N VAL A 148 -6.63 -1.82 0.11
CA VAL A 148 -6.58 -0.66 1.02
C VAL A 148 -5.84 -0.98 2.31
N SER A 149 -5.24 0.05 2.92
CA SER A 149 -4.66 -0.06 4.24
C SER A 149 -5.18 1.02 5.20
N SER A 150 -5.26 0.70 6.47
CA SER A 150 -5.54 1.68 7.53
C SER A 150 -4.41 1.75 8.54
N GLY A 151 -4.28 2.91 9.19
CA GLY A 151 -3.39 3.11 10.34
C GLY A 151 -4.16 3.88 11.39
N LEU A 152 -4.83 3.14 12.30
CA LEU A 152 -5.88 3.69 13.17
C LEU A 152 -5.33 4.32 14.45
N ILE A 153 -4.02 4.26 14.67
CA ILE A 153 -3.33 5.04 15.70
C ILE A 153 -2.82 6.38 15.18
N TYR A 154 -2.74 6.57 13.85
CA TYR A 154 -2.18 7.76 13.21
C TYR A 154 -3.26 8.74 12.75
N GLU A 155 -2.95 10.03 12.79
CA GLU A 155 -3.80 11.08 12.19
C GLU A 155 -3.58 11.16 10.67
N PRO A 156 -4.66 11.38 9.91
CA PRO A 156 -6.07 11.51 10.31
C PRO A 156 -6.83 10.18 10.36
N GLY A 157 -6.20 9.02 10.07
CA GLY A 157 -6.85 7.70 10.03
C GLY A 157 -7.56 7.30 11.33
N ARG A 158 -7.02 7.75 12.48
CA ARG A 158 -7.62 7.47 13.80
C ARG A 158 -9.04 8.01 13.97
N TYR A 159 -9.44 9.00 13.19
CA TYR A 159 -10.77 9.62 13.25
C TYR A 159 -11.81 8.88 12.40
N ALA A 160 -11.38 7.93 11.56
CA ALA A 160 -12.27 7.08 10.78
C ALA A 160 -13.07 6.13 11.69
N ASP A 161 -14.35 5.97 11.40
CA ASP A 161 -15.16 4.95 12.02
C ASP A 161 -15.26 3.69 11.12
N ILE A 162 -15.83 2.65 11.68
CA ILE A 162 -15.97 1.34 11.00
C ILE A 162 -16.80 1.44 9.69
N ASN A 163 -17.73 2.40 9.58
CA ASN A 163 -18.55 2.57 8.38
C ASN A 163 -17.73 3.19 7.25
N GLU A 164 -16.87 4.16 7.58
CA GLU A 164 -15.92 4.76 6.66
C GLU A 164 -14.95 3.69 6.13
N LEU A 165 -14.30 2.93 7.03
CA LEU A 165 -13.37 1.86 6.67
C LEU A 165 -14.02 0.80 5.80
N ALA A 166 -15.20 0.31 6.19
CA ALA A 166 -15.95 -0.68 5.42
C ALA A 166 -16.37 -0.16 4.04
N SER A 167 -16.80 1.11 3.94
CA SER A 167 -17.16 1.72 2.65
C SER A 167 -15.98 1.73 1.68
N CYS A 168 -14.78 2.06 2.15
CA CYS A 168 -13.57 2.06 1.36
C CYS A 168 -13.13 0.64 0.97
N ALA A 169 -13.19 -0.32 1.89
CA ALA A 169 -12.87 -1.71 1.62
C ALA A 169 -13.85 -2.35 0.61
N ILE A 170 -15.15 -2.03 0.69
CA ILE A 170 -16.16 -2.42 -0.31
C ILE A 170 -15.79 -1.84 -1.68
N ALA A 171 -15.44 -0.55 -1.74
CA ALA A 171 -15.06 0.10 -2.98
C ALA A 171 -13.84 -0.57 -3.63
N ALA A 172 -12.83 -0.94 -2.84
CA ALA A 172 -11.66 -1.67 -3.32
C ALA A 172 -12.03 -3.06 -3.87
N ARG A 173 -12.84 -3.83 -3.14
CA ARG A 173 -13.31 -5.14 -3.58
C ARG A 173 -14.11 -5.07 -4.89
N GLU A 174 -15.04 -4.11 -4.99
CA GLU A 174 -15.86 -3.92 -6.20
C GLU A 174 -15.02 -3.57 -7.42
N SER A 175 -13.85 -2.97 -7.23
CA SER A 175 -12.86 -2.68 -8.28
C SER A 175 -11.85 -3.81 -8.49
N GLY A 176 -11.98 -4.95 -7.82
CA GLY A 176 -11.17 -6.15 -8.04
C GLY A 176 -10.00 -6.35 -7.07
N ALA A 177 -9.89 -5.55 -6.01
CA ALA A 177 -8.80 -5.61 -5.02
C ALA A 177 -9.32 -5.93 -3.60
N PRO A 178 -9.68 -7.20 -3.29
CA PRO A 178 -10.34 -7.59 -2.05
C PRO A 178 -9.36 -7.79 -0.88
N LEU A 179 -8.51 -6.79 -0.60
CA LEU A 179 -7.53 -6.82 0.49
C LEU A 179 -7.64 -5.58 1.38
N TYR A 180 -7.70 -5.80 2.69
CA TYR A 180 -7.63 -4.77 3.72
C TYR A 180 -6.51 -5.09 4.71
N ALA A 181 -5.48 -4.25 4.77
CA ALA A 181 -4.40 -4.34 5.75
C ALA A 181 -4.60 -3.31 6.86
N SER A 182 -4.48 -3.69 8.13
CA SER A 182 -4.73 -2.78 9.25
C SER A 182 -3.59 -2.72 10.24
N HIS A 183 -3.02 -1.52 10.40
CA HIS A 183 -2.41 -1.14 11.65
C HIS A 183 -3.55 -0.78 12.60
N ILE A 184 -3.86 -1.68 13.52
CA ILE A 184 -5.04 -1.61 14.39
C ILE A 184 -5.03 -0.40 15.32
N ARG A 185 -6.19 -0.08 15.90
CA ARG A 185 -6.42 1.15 16.68
C ARG A 185 -5.71 1.17 18.02
N ASP A 186 -5.47 0.01 18.61
CA ASP A 186 -4.83 -0.13 19.92
C ASP A 186 -4.06 -1.44 19.97
N GLU A 187 -2.79 -1.39 20.40
CA GLU A 187 -1.91 -2.55 20.54
C GLU A 187 -1.66 -2.90 22.04
N GLY A 188 -2.39 -2.24 22.94
CA GLY A 188 -2.28 -2.37 24.39
C GLY A 188 -3.55 -2.91 25.02
N ASP A 189 -4.16 -2.11 25.90
CA ASP A 189 -5.28 -2.54 26.75
C ASP A 189 -6.55 -2.92 25.97
N LYS A 190 -6.73 -2.38 24.74
CA LYS A 190 -7.87 -2.65 23.85
C LYS A 190 -7.49 -3.45 22.60
N LEU A 191 -6.44 -4.26 22.70
CA LEU A 191 -5.94 -5.06 21.57
C LEU A 191 -7.05 -5.93 20.94
N ILE A 192 -7.83 -6.63 21.76
CA ILE A 192 -8.87 -7.55 21.26
C ILE A 192 -9.98 -6.79 20.52
N GLU A 193 -10.45 -5.67 21.08
CA GLU A 193 -11.46 -4.82 20.45
C GLU A 193 -10.93 -4.22 19.13
N ALA A 194 -9.65 -3.88 19.06
CA ALA A 194 -9.04 -3.35 17.86
C ALA A 194 -8.88 -4.42 16.76
N VAL A 195 -8.57 -5.65 17.13
CA VAL A 195 -8.58 -6.80 16.20
C VAL A 195 -10.01 -7.08 15.72
N ASP A 196 -11.00 -7.10 16.63
CA ASP A 196 -12.40 -7.30 16.28
C ASP A 196 -12.92 -6.19 15.34
N GLU A 197 -12.46 -4.95 15.50
CA GLU A 197 -12.77 -3.85 14.57
C GLU A 197 -12.27 -4.19 13.16
N ALA A 198 -11.01 -4.60 13.01
CA ALA A 198 -10.42 -4.95 11.72
C ALA A 198 -11.13 -6.14 11.05
N LEU A 199 -11.42 -7.20 11.83
CA LEU A 199 -12.16 -8.36 11.35
C LEU A 199 -13.60 -8.00 10.95
N THR A 200 -14.25 -7.08 11.68
CA THR A 200 -15.59 -6.59 11.35
C THR A 200 -15.59 -5.80 10.04
N VAL A 201 -14.58 -4.99 9.78
CA VAL A 201 -14.40 -4.32 8.47
C VAL A 201 -14.28 -5.37 7.37
N GLY A 202 -13.41 -6.37 7.55
CA GLY A 202 -13.23 -7.46 6.59
C GLY A 202 -14.53 -8.22 6.30
N ALA A 203 -15.27 -8.60 7.34
CA ALA A 203 -16.56 -9.32 7.21
C ALA A 203 -17.62 -8.48 6.51
N ARG A 204 -17.73 -7.17 6.82
CA ARG A 204 -18.70 -6.26 6.17
C ARG A 204 -18.39 -6.01 4.70
N ALA A 205 -17.11 -5.96 4.35
CA ALA A 205 -16.66 -5.68 3.00
C ALA A 205 -16.45 -6.95 2.16
N ASP A 206 -16.45 -8.14 2.78
CA ASP A 206 -16.11 -9.42 2.15
C ASP A 206 -14.72 -9.36 1.49
N VAL A 207 -13.71 -9.02 2.29
CA VAL A 207 -12.31 -8.89 1.87
C VAL A 207 -11.40 -9.70 2.79
N MET A 208 -10.23 -10.05 2.27
CA MET A 208 -9.14 -10.60 3.10
C MET A 208 -8.62 -9.52 4.04
N VAL A 209 -8.27 -9.92 5.27
CA VAL A 209 -7.69 -9.03 6.30
C VAL A 209 -6.26 -9.48 6.59
N GLN A 210 -5.36 -8.50 6.61
CA GLN A 210 -3.97 -8.64 7.01
C GLN A 210 -3.69 -7.73 8.20
#